data_3ff52bbcce3b3da6b89721c0beb9a027
#
_entry.id   3ff52bbcce3b3da6b89721c0beb9a027
#
_cell.length_a   1.000
_cell.length_b   1.000
_cell.length_c   1.000
_cell.angle_alpha   90.00
_cell.angle_beta   90.00
_cell.angle_gamma   90.00
#
_symmetry.space_group_name_H-M   'P 1'
#
loop_
_entity.id
_entity.type
_entity.pdbx_description
1 polymer ?
#
loop_
_entity_poly.entity_id
_entity_poly.type
_entity_poly.pdbx_seq_one_letter_code
_entity_poly.pdbx_strand_id
1 'polypeptide(L)'
;MSDSIPNPPPRSSSNFQQVVNSFLSTEGLPFASVLPAERIHEIFAKHNALFAMNGIYNTVVVLWAFMGQVLRDGKQAACQSAVACIVAHCEITGRAAPTKDTGDYCVARAKLCEAALHELSNEVASELEATADKSWLWKNELHPKLIDGFTFTMPDTAENQAAYPQNPAQQPGIGFPIARCVVIL
;
A
#
# COMPACT_ATOMS: atom_id res chain seq x y z
N MET A 1 33.79 25.03 30.75
CA MET A 1 33.83 24.92 29.27
C MET A 1 32.55 24.24 28.85
N SER A 2 31.64 25.03 28.31
CA SER A 2 30.33 24.51 27.84
C SER A 2 30.48 24.12 26.39
N ASP A 3 30.54 22.83 26.12
CA ASP A 3 30.55 22.30 24.76
C ASP A 3 29.17 22.53 24.14
N SER A 4 29.06 23.54 23.31
CA SER A 4 27.90 23.80 22.50
C SER A 4 27.77 22.69 21.46
N ILE A 5 26.72 21.87 21.57
CA ILE A 5 26.36 20.92 20.53
C ILE A 5 26.09 21.70 19.25
N PRO A 6 26.80 21.45 18.15
CA PRO A 6 26.53 22.15 16.90
C PRO A 6 25.14 21.83 16.41
N ASN A 7 24.40 22.89 16.01
CA ASN A 7 23.10 22.73 15.39
C ASN A 7 23.22 21.83 14.15
N PRO A 8 22.39 20.82 13.99
CA PRO A 8 22.37 20.00 12.78
C PRO A 8 22.08 20.91 11.57
N PRO A 9 22.71 20.62 10.41
CA PRO A 9 22.43 21.40 9.21
C PRO A 9 20.92 21.33 8.86
N PRO A 10 20.39 22.41 8.25
CA PRO A 10 18.99 22.41 7.84
C PRO A 10 18.75 21.22 6.90
N ARG A 11 17.96 20.27 7.36
CA ARG A 11 17.49 19.16 6.51
C ARG A 11 16.70 19.79 5.38
N SER A 12 17.19 19.64 4.15
CA SER A 12 16.33 19.77 2.97
C SER A 12 15.31 18.63 3.10
N SER A 13 14.17 18.91 3.69
CA SER A 13 13.05 18.00 3.68
C SER A 13 12.54 17.94 2.25
N SER A 14 13.09 17.02 1.43
CA SER A 14 12.29 16.48 0.36
C SER A 14 11.11 15.84 1.08
N ASN A 15 9.99 16.58 1.11
CA ASN A 15 8.82 16.14 1.83
C ASN A 15 8.45 14.77 1.24
N PHE A 16 8.45 13.73 2.06
CA PHE A 16 8.08 12.36 1.63
C PHE A 16 6.83 12.38 0.76
N GLN A 17 5.87 13.24 1.10
CA GLN A 17 4.66 13.45 0.31
C GLN A 17 4.95 13.94 -1.12
N GLN A 18 5.98 14.75 -1.33
CA GLN A 18 6.36 15.20 -2.68
C GLN A 18 6.93 14.05 -3.50
N VAL A 19 7.71 13.18 -2.89
CA VAL A 19 8.24 11.96 -3.55
C VAL A 19 7.09 11.03 -3.93
N VAL A 20 6.17 10.76 -3.00
CA VAL A 20 4.98 9.94 -3.25
C VAL A 20 4.11 10.55 -4.35
N ASN A 21 3.83 11.85 -4.29
CA ASN A 21 3.03 12.53 -5.30
C ASN A 21 3.69 12.50 -6.68
N SER A 22 5.01 12.69 -6.75
CA SER A 22 5.76 12.59 -8.00
C SER A 22 5.69 11.18 -8.59
N PHE A 23 5.87 10.16 -7.78
CA PHE A 23 5.72 8.76 -8.18
C PHE A 23 4.30 8.45 -8.69
N LEU A 24 3.27 8.87 -7.95
CA LEU A 24 1.87 8.66 -8.30
C LEU A 24 1.38 9.49 -9.49
N SER A 25 2.13 10.53 -9.89
CA SER A 25 1.83 11.33 -11.10
C SER A 25 2.30 10.65 -12.39
N THR A 26 3.07 9.56 -12.29
CA THR A 26 3.45 8.74 -13.45
C THR A 26 2.19 8.18 -14.11
N GLU A 27 2.11 8.32 -15.42
CA GLU A 27 0.95 7.85 -16.19
C GLU A 27 0.81 6.32 -16.12
N GLY A 28 -0.43 5.84 -16.04
CA GLY A 28 -0.75 4.42 -15.95
C GLY A 28 -0.64 3.86 -14.54
N LEU A 29 0.11 2.77 -14.39
CA LEU A 29 0.31 2.05 -13.12
C LEU A 29 1.74 2.23 -12.61
N PRO A 30 2.01 3.20 -11.72
CA PRO A 30 3.36 3.53 -11.25
C PRO A 30 4.13 2.31 -10.71
N PHE A 31 3.45 1.43 -9.99
CA PHE A 31 4.06 0.23 -9.42
C PHE A 31 4.58 -0.77 -10.45
N ALA A 32 4.13 -0.71 -11.70
CA ALA A 32 4.66 -1.56 -12.76
C ALA A 32 6.16 -1.32 -13.03
N SER A 33 6.68 -0.14 -12.69
CA SER A 33 8.09 0.20 -12.87
C SER A 33 9.00 -0.25 -11.71
N VAL A 34 8.44 -0.53 -10.52
CA VAL A 34 9.22 -0.83 -9.31
C VAL A 34 8.96 -2.22 -8.75
N LEU A 35 7.87 -2.86 -9.12
CA LEU A 35 7.50 -4.20 -8.68
C LEU A 35 7.28 -5.10 -9.91
N PRO A 36 8.25 -5.94 -10.30
CA PRO A 36 8.15 -6.78 -11.49
C PRO A 36 6.96 -7.74 -11.45
N ALA A 37 6.32 -7.94 -12.61
CA ALA A 37 5.19 -8.84 -12.77
C ALA A 37 5.56 -10.29 -12.41
N GLU A 38 6.78 -10.71 -12.77
CA GLU A 38 7.32 -12.04 -12.52
C GLU A 38 7.35 -12.35 -11.02
N ARG A 39 7.81 -11.40 -10.21
CA ARG A 39 7.86 -11.54 -8.74
C ARG A 39 6.46 -11.74 -8.15
N ILE A 40 5.49 -10.96 -8.62
CA ILE A 40 4.09 -11.12 -8.19
C ILE A 40 3.58 -12.50 -8.59
N HIS A 41 3.84 -12.94 -9.82
CA HIS A 41 3.43 -14.25 -10.30
C HIS A 41 4.02 -15.38 -9.46
N GLU A 42 5.32 -15.35 -9.16
CA GLU A 42 6.00 -16.37 -8.36
C GLU A 42 5.39 -16.51 -6.97
N ILE A 43 5.21 -15.38 -6.27
CA ILE A 43 4.66 -15.41 -4.91
C ILE A 43 3.19 -15.83 -4.91
N PHE A 44 2.36 -15.24 -5.76
CA PHE A 44 0.94 -15.60 -5.81
C PHE A 44 0.70 -17.03 -6.30
N ALA A 45 1.58 -17.58 -7.15
CA ALA A 45 1.52 -18.99 -7.56
C ALA A 45 1.77 -19.94 -6.38
N LYS A 46 2.72 -19.66 -5.49
CA LYS A 46 2.98 -20.44 -4.27
C LYS A 46 1.72 -20.59 -3.40
N HIS A 47 0.89 -19.55 -3.38
CA HIS A 47 -0.37 -19.52 -2.61
C HIS A 47 -1.60 -19.99 -3.40
N ASN A 48 -1.44 -20.49 -4.64
CA ASN A 48 -2.54 -20.82 -5.56
C ASN A 48 -3.54 -19.63 -5.73
N ALA A 49 -3.03 -18.40 -5.72
CA ALA A 49 -3.81 -17.18 -5.66
C ALA A 49 -3.80 -16.35 -6.95
N LEU A 50 -3.28 -16.92 -8.04
CA LEU A 50 -3.34 -16.28 -9.35
C LEU A 50 -4.77 -16.33 -9.89
N PHE A 51 -5.24 -15.23 -10.46
CA PHE A 51 -6.55 -15.15 -11.10
C PHE A 51 -6.49 -14.38 -12.42
N ALA A 52 -7.45 -14.64 -13.30
CA ALA A 52 -7.67 -13.94 -14.58
C ALA A 52 -6.40 -13.76 -15.42
N MET A 53 -5.55 -14.78 -15.53
CA MET A 53 -4.22 -14.74 -16.16
C MET A 53 -4.20 -14.06 -17.55
N ASN A 54 -5.24 -14.24 -18.35
CA ASN A 54 -5.36 -13.67 -19.68
C ASN A 54 -6.26 -12.42 -19.72
N GLY A 55 -6.79 -11.99 -18.57
CA GLY A 55 -7.69 -10.87 -18.45
C GLY A 55 -6.98 -9.54 -18.18
N ILE A 56 -7.71 -8.45 -18.32
CA ILE A 56 -7.22 -7.11 -17.96
C ILE A 56 -7.04 -7.02 -16.45
N TYR A 57 -8.03 -7.45 -15.70
CA TYR A 57 -8.03 -7.44 -14.22
C TYR A 57 -7.37 -8.72 -13.66
N ASN A 58 -6.15 -9.03 -14.14
CA ASN A 58 -5.36 -10.14 -13.58
C ASN A 58 -4.70 -9.72 -12.26
N THR A 59 -4.14 -10.69 -11.55
CA THR A 59 -3.50 -10.50 -10.24
C THR A 59 -2.51 -9.34 -10.23
N VAL A 60 -1.65 -9.25 -11.24
CA VAL A 60 -0.58 -8.24 -11.33
C VAL A 60 -1.13 -6.83 -11.50
N VAL A 61 -2.00 -6.64 -12.50
CA VAL A 61 -2.60 -5.33 -12.80
C VAL A 61 -3.45 -4.84 -11.64
N VAL A 62 -4.22 -5.74 -11.02
CA VAL A 62 -5.06 -5.41 -9.87
C VAL A 62 -4.22 -5.03 -8.66
N LEU A 63 -3.12 -5.73 -8.41
CA LEU A 63 -2.22 -5.40 -7.31
C LEU A 63 -1.56 -4.04 -7.51
N TRP A 64 -0.99 -3.77 -8.68
CA TRP A 64 -0.39 -2.46 -8.98
C TRP A 64 -1.39 -1.31 -8.84
N ALA A 65 -2.61 -1.50 -9.32
CA ALA A 65 -3.67 -0.50 -9.19
C ALA A 65 -4.09 -0.28 -7.74
N PHE A 66 -4.21 -1.36 -6.96
CA PHE A 66 -4.57 -1.31 -5.55
C PHE A 66 -3.49 -0.59 -4.72
N MET A 67 -2.22 -0.91 -4.92
CA MET A 67 -1.12 -0.22 -4.24
C MET A 67 -1.12 1.28 -4.57
N GLY A 68 -1.32 1.65 -5.84
CA GLY A 68 -1.48 3.04 -6.24
C GLY A 68 -2.71 3.70 -5.63
N GLN A 69 -3.80 2.98 -5.44
CA GLN A 69 -5.01 3.47 -4.81
C GLN A 69 -4.81 3.78 -3.32
N VAL A 70 -4.17 2.89 -2.56
CA VAL A 70 -4.00 3.05 -1.10
C VAL A 70 -3.00 4.16 -0.73
N LEU A 71 -2.12 4.55 -1.65
CA LEU A 71 -1.20 5.67 -1.46
C LEU A 71 -1.84 7.04 -1.76
N ARG A 72 -3.06 7.07 -2.28
CA ARG A 72 -3.76 8.31 -2.58
C ARG A 72 -4.75 8.67 -1.49
N ASP A 73 -5.05 9.97 -1.38
CA ASP A 73 -5.97 10.50 -0.39
C ASP A 73 -7.30 10.95 -0.98
N GLY A 74 -8.33 10.96 -0.15
CA GLY A 74 -9.64 11.52 -0.46
C GLY A 74 -10.26 10.93 -1.74
N LYS A 75 -10.71 11.79 -2.66
CA LYS A 75 -11.35 11.36 -3.91
C LYS A 75 -10.41 10.62 -4.86
N GLN A 76 -9.10 10.83 -4.74
CA GLN A 76 -8.13 10.15 -5.58
C GLN A 76 -7.92 8.68 -5.18
N ALA A 77 -8.28 8.31 -3.94
CA ALA A 77 -8.29 6.93 -3.46
C ALA A 77 -9.52 6.13 -3.92
N ALA A 78 -10.41 6.72 -4.72
CA ALA A 78 -11.61 6.04 -5.21
C ALA A 78 -11.28 4.93 -6.21
N CYS A 79 -12.12 3.90 -6.27
CA CYS A 79 -12.00 2.83 -7.28
C CYS A 79 -12.02 3.38 -8.71
N GLN A 80 -12.75 4.47 -8.96
CA GLN A 80 -12.79 5.14 -10.25
C GLN A 80 -11.41 5.63 -10.69
N SER A 81 -10.60 6.16 -9.77
CA SER A 81 -9.23 6.59 -10.08
C SER A 81 -8.32 5.40 -10.37
N ALA A 82 -8.47 4.28 -9.65
CA ALA A 82 -7.73 3.06 -9.94
C ALA A 82 -8.07 2.51 -11.34
N VAL A 83 -9.35 2.48 -11.71
CA VAL A 83 -9.79 2.06 -13.06
C VAL A 83 -9.23 3.00 -14.13
N ALA A 84 -9.23 4.32 -13.91
CA ALA A 84 -8.64 5.27 -14.85
C ALA A 84 -7.14 4.99 -15.07
N CYS A 85 -6.38 4.68 -14.02
CA CYS A 85 -4.97 4.27 -14.14
C CYS A 85 -4.80 2.96 -14.93
N ILE A 86 -5.70 1.99 -14.76
CA ILE A 86 -5.69 0.74 -15.52
C ILE A 86 -5.96 1.01 -17.00
N VAL A 87 -6.93 1.88 -17.32
CA VAL A 87 -7.23 2.29 -18.70
C VAL A 87 -5.98 2.91 -19.35
N ALA A 88 -5.38 3.89 -18.69
CA ALA A 88 -4.15 4.52 -19.20
C ALA A 88 -3.00 3.52 -19.38
N HIS A 89 -2.83 2.58 -18.45
CA HIS A 89 -1.83 1.51 -18.58
C HIS A 89 -2.10 0.61 -19.78
N CYS A 90 -3.36 0.26 -20.04
CA CYS A 90 -3.74 -0.53 -21.22
C CYS A 90 -3.42 0.24 -22.52
N GLU A 91 -3.71 1.54 -22.58
CA GLU A 91 -3.41 2.39 -23.73
C GLU A 91 -1.90 2.45 -24.01
N ILE A 92 -1.07 2.68 -22.95
CA ILE A 92 0.39 2.72 -23.04
C ILE A 92 0.97 1.39 -23.54
N THR A 93 0.38 0.26 -23.08
CA THR A 93 0.87 -1.09 -23.41
C THR A 93 0.22 -1.68 -24.68
N GLY A 94 -0.62 -0.91 -25.39
CA GLY A 94 -1.30 -1.35 -26.61
C GLY A 94 -2.34 -2.46 -26.38
N ARG A 95 -2.87 -2.59 -25.16
CA ARG A 95 -3.93 -3.55 -24.80
C ARG A 95 -5.29 -2.90 -24.92
N ALA A 96 -6.34 -3.71 -25.16
CA ALA A 96 -7.71 -3.21 -25.12
C ALA A 96 -8.03 -2.67 -23.71
N ALA A 97 -8.51 -1.44 -23.63
CA ALA A 97 -8.89 -0.84 -22.36
C ALA A 97 -10.22 -1.44 -21.85
N PRO A 98 -10.38 -1.58 -20.52
CA PRO A 98 -11.64 -2.00 -19.93
C PRO A 98 -12.68 -0.87 -19.99
N THR A 99 -13.93 -1.21 -19.67
CA THR A 99 -14.97 -0.20 -19.43
C THR A 99 -14.60 0.65 -18.21
N LYS A 100 -15.19 1.84 -18.11
CA LYS A 100 -14.97 2.75 -16.98
C LYS A 100 -15.76 2.34 -15.72
N ASP A 101 -16.42 1.19 -15.74
CA ASP A 101 -17.14 0.64 -14.59
C ASP A 101 -16.14 0.12 -13.54
N THR A 102 -16.43 0.35 -12.28
CA THR A 102 -15.61 -0.07 -11.16
C THR A 102 -15.94 -1.47 -10.64
N GLY A 103 -17.07 -2.06 -11.06
CA GLY A 103 -17.57 -3.34 -10.55
C GLY A 103 -16.55 -4.47 -10.73
N ASP A 104 -16.04 -4.65 -11.96
CA ASP A 104 -15.07 -5.69 -12.27
C ASP A 104 -13.77 -5.53 -11.49
N TYR A 105 -13.30 -4.29 -11.33
CA TYR A 105 -12.13 -4.00 -10.49
C TYR A 105 -12.37 -4.36 -9.02
N CYS A 106 -13.51 -3.99 -8.46
CA CYS A 106 -13.85 -4.29 -7.06
C CYS A 106 -13.93 -5.81 -6.81
N VAL A 107 -14.55 -6.55 -7.74
CA VAL A 107 -14.63 -8.02 -7.68
C VAL A 107 -13.24 -8.65 -7.79
N ALA A 108 -12.39 -8.14 -8.68
CA ALA A 108 -11.03 -8.66 -8.85
C ALA A 108 -10.15 -8.33 -7.63
N ARG A 109 -10.25 -7.13 -7.09
CA ARG A 109 -9.51 -6.70 -5.89
C ARG A 109 -9.84 -7.57 -4.67
N ALA A 110 -11.10 -7.98 -4.52
CA ALA A 110 -11.51 -8.86 -3.43
C ALA A 110 -10.89 -10.28 -3.49
N LYS A 111 -10.28 -10.65 -4.63
CA LYS A 111 -9.55 -11.92 -4.80
C LYS A 111 -8.07 -11.84 -4.40
N LEU A 112 -7.55 -10.67 -4.07
CA LEU A 112 -6.16 -10.55 -3.61
C LEU A 112 -5.96 -11.35 -2.32
N CYS A 113 -5.00 -12.27 -2.36
CA CYS A 113 -4.70 -13.17 -1.24
C CYS A 113 -3.84 -12.47 -0.19
N GLU A 114 -4.33 -12.38 1.03
CA GLU A 114 -3.63 -11.74 2.14
C GLU A 114 -2.29 -12.40 2.45
N ALA A 115 -2.23 -13.74 2.46
CA ALA A 115 -1.00 -14.47 2.71
C ALA A 115 0.08 -14.18 1.66
N ALA A 116 -0.30 -14.09 0.38
CA ALA A 116 0.61 -13.74 -0.71
C ALA A 116 1.08 -12.27 -0.59
N LEU A 117 0.20 -11.36 -0.21
CA LEU A 117 0.56 -9.96 0.04
C LEU A 117 1.56 -9.84 1.20
N HIS A 118 1.34 -10.59 2.27
CA HIS A 118 2.25 -10.62 3.41
C HIS A 118 3.64 -11.16 3.03
N GLU A 119 3.70 -12.28 2.28
CA GLU A 119 4.97 -12.82 1.79
C GLU A 119 5.70 -11.81 0.90
N LEU A 120 5.00 -11.19 -0.06
CA LEU A 120 5.56 -10.17 -0.93
C LEU A 120 6.13 -8.98 -0.13
N SER A 121 5.39 -8.51 0.87
CA SER A 121 5.82 -7.42 1.74
C SER A 121 7.11 -7.77 2.50
N ASN A 122 7.17 -8.99 3.06
CA ASN A 122 8.34 -9.46 3.80
C ASN A 122 9.56 -9.63 2.89
N GLU A 123 9.40 -10.13 1.67
CA GLU A 123 10.50 -10.25 0.71
C GLU A 123 11.06 -8.87 0.33
N VAL A 124 10.18 -7.90 0.04
CA VAL A 124 10.59 -6.53 -0.28
C VAL A 124 11.30 -5.87 0.91
N ALA A 125 10.78 -6.04 2.13
CA ALA A 125 11.39 -5.50 3.33
C ALA A 125 12.78 -6.11 3.59
N SER A 126 12.91 -7.43 3.44
CA SER A 126 14.20 -8.14 3.60
C SER A 126 15.25 -7.69 2.58
N GLU A 127 14.84 -7.45 1.34
CA GLU A 127 15.72 -6.94 0.29
C GLU A 127 16.17 -5.50 0.59
N LEU A 128 15.27 -4.65 1.05
CA LEU A 128 15.59 -3.28 1.47
C LEU A 128 16.56 -3.27 2.64
N GLU A 129 16.36 -4.14 3.64
CA GLU A 129 17.28 -4.28 4.76
C GLU A 129 18.68 -4.77 4.32
N ALA A 130 18.73 -5.75 3.41
CA ALA A 130 19.98 -6.30 2.90
C ALA A 130 20.78 -5.31 2.04
N THR A 131 20.09 -4.38 1.37
CA THR A 131 20.69 -3.37 0.48
C THR A 131 20.86 -2.00 1.14
N ALA A 132 20.44 -1.85 2.40
CA ALA A 132 20.52 -0.59 3.13
C ALA A 132 21.96 -0.10 3.26
N ASP A 133 22.18 1.20 2.97
CA ASP A 133 23.47 1.83 3.18
C ASP A 133 23.82 1.84 4.67
N LYS A 134 25.10 1.62 4.99
CA LYS A 134 25.59 1.60 6.38
C LYS A 134 25.32 2.90 7.13
N SER A 135 25.18 4.02 6.44
CA SER A 135 24.81 5.30 7.05
C SER A 135 23.39 5.31 7.66
N TRP A 136 22.55 4.36 7.29
CA TRP A 136 21.20 4.18 7.84
C TRP A 136 21.22 3.33 9.11
N LEU A 137 22.33 2.65 9.38
CA LEU A 137 22.49 1.83 10.59
C LEU A 137 22.88 2.70 11.78
N TRP A 138 22.23 2.52 12.90
CA TRP A 138 22.65 3.17 14.14
C TRP A 138 23.97 2.55 14.61
N LYS A 139 24.98 3.39 14.84
CA LYS A 139 26.37 2.97 15.13
C LYS A 139 26.98 2.05 14.06
N ASN A 140 26.53 2.13 12.81
CA ASN A 140 26.95 1.30 11.66
C ASN A 140 26.70 -0.22 11.82
N GLU A 141 25.88 -0.64 12.77
CA GLU A 141 25.65 -2.07 13.05
C GLU A 141 24.16 -2.40 13.25
N LEU A 142 23.39 -1.50 13.86
CA LEU A 142 22.02 -1.79 14.28
C LEU A 142 21.00 -1.20 13.32
N HIS A 143 20.06 -2.02 12.86
CA HIS A 143 18.90 -1.58 12.07
C HIS A 143 17.89 -0.88 12.99
N PRO A 144 17.68 0.45 12.86
CA PRO A 144 16.65 1.14 13.60
C PRO A 144 15.28 0.64 13.13
N LYS A 145 14.39 0.35 14.06
CA LYS A 145 12.99 0.02 13.77
C LYS A 145 12.10 1.19 14.17
N LEU A 146 11.20 1.57 13.27
CA LEU A 146 10.18 2.55 13.55
C LEU A 146 8.95 1.83 14.06
N ILE A 147 8.40 2.29 15.19
CA ILE A 147 7.15 1.78 15.74
C ILE A 147 6.15 2.92 15.72
N ASP A 148 5.05 2.73 15.03
CA ASP A 148 3.96 3.70 14.98
C ASP A 148 2.63 3.04 15.26
N GLY A 149 1.75 3.79 15.92
CA GLY A 149 0.39 3.36 16.25
C GLY A 149 -0.63 4.26 15.59
N PHE A 150 -1.58 3.67 14.89
CA PHE A 150 -2.68 4.40 14.28
C PHE A 150 -4.03 3.74 14.53
N THR A 151 -5.09 4.49 14.30
CA THR A 151 -6.46 4.00 14.37
C THR A 151 -7.15 4.20 13.04
N PHE A 152 -8.03 3.28 12.69
CA PHE A 152 -8.93 3.47 11.56
C PHE A 152 -10.36 3.09 11.94
N THR A 153 -11.30 3.83 11.36
CA THR A 153 -12.73 3.62 11.52
C THR A 153 -13.20 2.58 10.49
N MET A 154 -13.97 1.62 10.95
CA MET A 154 -14.54 0.58 10.11
C MET A 154 -16.02 0.83 9.84
N PRO A 155 -16.60 0.24 8.77
CA PRO A 155 -18.04 0.26 8.55
C PRO A 155 -18.81 -0.26 9.77
N ASP A 156 -19.95 0.34 10.04
CA ASP A 156 -20.83 -0.07 11.15
C ASP A 156 -21.64 -1.31 10.76
N THR A 157 -21.01 -2.48 10.89
CA THR A 157 -21.65 -3.79 10.69
C THR A 157 -21.68 -4.57 11.99
N ALA A 158 -22.60 -5.52 12.11
CA ALA A 158 -22.71 -6.35 13.31
C ALA A 158 -21.42 -7.13 13.59
N GLU A 159 -20.74 -7.61 12.55
CA GLU A 159 -19.47 -8.34 12.64
C GLU A 159 -18.35 -7.44 13.16
N ASN A 160 -18.26 -6.21 12.62
CA ASN A 160 -17.25 -5.25 13.07
C ASN A 160 -17.52 -4.78 14.49
N GLN A 161 -18.77 -4.57 14.88
CA GLN A 161 -19.15 -4.23 16.25
C GLN A 161 -18.82 -5.36 17.23
N ALA A 162 -19.00 -6.62 16.83
CA ALA A 162 -18.65 -7.78 17.66
C ALA A 162 -17.13 -7.94 17.83
N ALA A 163 -16.35 -7.73 16.77
CA ALA A 163 -14.90 -7.89 16.80
C ALA A 163 -14.18 -6.68 17.43
N TYR A 164 -14.71 -5.48 17.27
CA TYR A 164 -14.14 -4.21 17.72
C TYR A 164 -15.19 -3.37 18.44
N PRO A 165 -15.64 -3.79 19.63
CA PRO A 165 -16.72 -3.13 20.35
C PRO A 165 -16.34 -1.69 20.69
N GLN A 166 -17.34 -0.82 20.67
CA GLN A 166 -17.19 0.58 21.08
C GLN A 166 -16.69 0.69 22.52
N ASN A 167 -15.99 1.77 22.82
CA ASN A 167 -15.55 2.06 24.18
C ASN A 167 -16.77 2.13 25.12
N PRO A 168 -16.77 1.42 26.28
CA PRO A 168 -17.88 1.45 27.24
C PRO A 168 -18.26 2.85 27.76
N ALA A 169 -17.35 3.83 27.63
CA ALA A 169 -17.62 5.22 27.98
C ALA A 169 -18.47 5.97 26.95
N GLN A 170 -18.68 5.41 25.76
CA GLN A 170 -19.54 5.99 24.72
C GLN A 170 -20.95 5.44 24.83
N GLN A 171 -21.94 6.26 24.50
CA GLN A 171 -23.32 5.75 24.45
C GLN A 171 -23.46 4.69 23.34
N PRO A 172 -24.16 3.59 23.60
CA PRO A 172 -24.38 2.53 22.60
C PRO A 172 -25.02 3.12 21.31
N GLY A 173 -24.51 2.71 20.15
CA GLY A 173 -25.03 3.14 18.85
C GLY A 173 -24.54 4.51 18.37
N ILE A 174 -23.67 5.17 19.10
CA ILE A 174 -23.03 6.41 18.69
C ILE A 174 -21.55 6.14 18.37
N GLY A 175 -21.24 6.02 17.11
CA GLY A 175 -19.87 5.87 16.63
C GLY A 175 -19.65 4.59 15.84
N PHE A 176 -18.59 4.60 15.05
CA PHE A 176 -18.15 3.48 14.23
C PHE A 176 -17.16 2.61 15.01
N PRO A 177 -17.06 1.31 14.73
CA PRO A 177 -15.99 0.48 15.25
C PRO A 177 -14.62 1.04 14.86
N ILE A 178 -13.69 1.02 15.81
CA ILE A 178 -12.33 1.56 15.62
C ILE A 178 -11.33 0.46 15.90
N ALA A 179 -10.54 0.11 14.88
CA ALA A 179 -9.38 -0.75 15.08
C ALA A 179 -8.13 0.10 15.39
N ARG A 180 -7.32 -0.41 16.32
CA ARG A 180 -6.00 0.15 16.63
C ARG A 180 -4.94 -0.79 16.10
N CYS A 181 -4.02 -0.24 15.33
CA CYS A 181 -2.91 -0.99 14.77
C CYS A 181 -1.58 -0.41 15.28
N VAL A 182 -0.63 -1.30 15.50
CA VAL A 182 0.78 -0.94 15.72
C VAL A 182 1.56 -1.57 14.58
N VAL A 183 2.34 -0.76 13.90
CA VAL A 183 3.21 -1.19 12.80
C VAL A 183 4.65 -1.03 13.24
N ILE A 184 5.47 -2.03 12.93
CA ILE A 184 6.92 -2.02 13.12
C ILE A 184 7.53 -2.07 11.71
N LEU A 185 8.31 -1.04 11.38
CA LEU A 185 8.99 -0.89 10.11
C LEU A 185 10.50 -1.05 10.28
#